data_7b7cae276a525a00d6fc8699715b65a7
#
_entry.id   7b7cae276a525a00d6fc8699715b65a7
#
_cell.length_a   1.000
_cell.length_b   1.000
_cell.length_c   1.000
_cell.angle_alpha   90.00
_cell.angle_beta   90.00
_cell.angle_gamma   90.00
#
_symmetry.space_group_name_H-M   'P 1'
#
loop_
_entity.id
_entity.type
_entity.pdbx_description
1 polymer ?
#
loop_
_entity_poly.entity_id
_entity_poly.type
_entity_poly.pdbx_seq_one_letter_code
_entity_poly.pdbx_strand_id
1 'polypeptide(L)'
;EIGVRLVGSEMCIRDRVEIQKQLKKRQWGEVIRLEVEDKMDPRLLDILKMEFQVHGDDIFFINGPLDLTMLMKVYGIDGYDQFKEPKYKPAAVPAFQNDKDIFQVIREGDVFLHHPYMSFDPVVNFVRQAAKDPDVLAIKQTLYRVSGNSPIIAALAQAAENGKQVSVLVELKARFDEENNIVWAKMLEKAGCHVI
;
A
#
# COMPACT_ATOMS: atom_id res chain seq x y z
N GLU A 1 -10.49 -32.36 1.10
CA GLU A 1 -10.67 -30.90 1.29
C GLU A 1 -9.54 -30.24 2.09
N ILE A 2 -9.07 -30.88 3.17
CA ILE A 2 -7.97 -30.36 4.02
C ILE A 2 -6.66 -30.27 3.22
N GLY A 3 -6.36 -31.23 2.36
CA GLY A 3 -5.13 -31.25 1.56
C GLY A 3 -5.04 -30.13 0.52
N VAL A 4 -6.14 -29.80 -0.15
CA VAL A 4 -6.22 -28.72 -1.16
C VAL A 4 -6.05 -27.35 -0.51
N ARG A 5 -6.58 -27.15 0.69
CA ARG A 5 -6.47 -25.90 1.44
C ARG A 5 -5.04 -25.64 1.92
N LEU A 6 -4.34 -26.68 2.37
CA LEU A 6 -2.92 -26.59 2.78
C LEU A 6 -2.00 -26.28 1.60
N VAL A 7 -2.20 -26.91 0.44
CA VAL A 7 -1.38 -26.67 -0.76
C VAL A 7 -1.48 -25.21 -1.24
N GLY A 8 -2.69 -24.63 -1.26
CA GLY A 8 -2.87 -23.22 -1.63
C GLY A 8 -2.16 -22.27 -0.65
N SER A 9 -2.28 -22.52 0.64
CA SER A 9 -1.63 -21.72 1.70
C SER A 9 -0.10 -21.81 1.63
N GLU A 10 0.47 -23.00 1.44
CA GLU A 10 1.92 -23.20 1.32
C GLU A 10 2.50 -22.51 0.08
N MET A 11 1.79 -22.53 -1.05
CA MET A 11 2.21 -21.84 -2.27
C MET A 11 2.28 -20.33 -2.08
N CYS A 12 1.26 -19.73 -1.48
CA CYS A 12 1.23 -18.29 -1.18
C CYS A 12 2.34 -17.87 -0.19
N ILE A 13 2.62 -18.71 0.82
CA ILE A 13 3.71 -18.46 1.77
C ILE A 13 5.07 -18.51 1.05
N ARG A 14 5.28 -19.49 0.17
CA ARG A 14 6.52 -19.65 -0.61
C ARG A 14 6.74 -18.45 -1.52
N ASP A 15 5.73 -18.02 -2.27
CA ASP A 15 5.80 -16.89 -3.17
C ASP A 15 6.15 -15.60 -2.42
N ARG A 16 5.53 -15.37 -1.28
CA ARG A 16 5.83 -14.22 -0.41
C ARG A 16 7.28 -14.21 0.09
N VAL A 17 7.79 -15.38 0.52
CA VAL A 17 9.19 -15.52 0.96
C VAL A 17 10.16 -15.24 -0.20
N GLU A 18 9.84 -15.71 -1.40
CA GLU A 18 10.68 -15.47 -2.59
C GLU A 18 10.65 -13.97 -2.98
N ILE A 19 9.49 -13.33 -3.00
CA ILE A 19 9.38 -11.89 -3.25
C ILE A 19 10.17 -11.10 -2.21
N GLN A 20 10.08 -11.46 -0.93
CA GLN A 20 10.84 -10.79 0.13
C GLN A 20 12.35 -10.93 -0.06
N LYS A 21 12.85 -12.08 -0.53
CA LYS A 21 14.25 -12.25 -0.89
C LYS A 21 14.65 -11.39 -2.09
N GLN A 22 13.81 -11.31 -3.12
CA GLN A 22 14.06 -10.48 -4.30
C GLN A 22 14.08 -8.99 -3.95
N LEU A 23 13.21 -8.51 -3.06
CA LEU A 23 13.21 -7.11 -2.58
C LEU A 23 14.54 -6.77 -1.88
N LYS A 24 15.05 -7.67 -1.04
CA LYS A 24 16.36 -7.47 -0.40
C LYS A 24 17.51 -7.45 -1.42
N LYS A 25 17.44 -8.26 -2.48
CA LYS A 25 18.46 -8.27 -3.54
C LYS A 25 18.46 -6.99 -4.39
N ARG A 26 17.35 -6.23 -4.46
CA ARG A 26 17.30 -4.94 -5.18
C ARG A 26 18.30 -3.92 -4.68
N GLN A 27 18.67 -3.95 -3.40
CA GLN A 27 19.69 -3.07 -2.81
C GLN A 27 21.10 -3.32 -3.36
N TRP A 28 21.35 -4.50 -3.94
CA TRP A 28 22.62 -4.95 -4.47
C TRP A 28 22.53 -5.30 -5.96
N GLY A 29 21.57 -4.66 -6.64
CA GLY A 29 21.39 -4.82 -8.06
C GLY A 29 22.49 -4.13 -8.85
N GLU A 30 22.58 -4.45 -10.13
CA GLU A 30 23.44 -3.77 -11.09
C GLU A 30 23.03 -2.29 -11.20
N VAL A 31 24.01 -1.40 -11.20
CA VAL A 31 23.76 0.04 -11.38
C VAL A 31 23.57 0.32 -12.87
N ILE A 32 22.38 0.82 -13.21
CA ILE A 32 22.00 1.13 -14.60
C ILE A 32 21.96 2.63 -14.89
N ARG A 33 22.16 3.47 -13.87
CA ARG A 33 22.20 4.92 -13.99
C ARG A 33 22.98 5.52 -12.83
N LEU A 34 23.95 6.37 -13.16
CA LEU A 34 24.73 7.15 -12.20
C LEU A 34 24.55 8.65 -12.51
N GLU A 35 24.00 9.40 -11.57
CA GLU A 35 23.89 10.85 -11.66
C GLU A 35 24.96 11.48 -10.77
N VAL A 36 25.71 12.40 -11.32
CA VAL A 36 26.78 13.11 -10.61
C VAL A 36 26.69 14.62 -10.87
N GLU A 37 27.21 15.43 -9.96
CA GLU A 37 27.33 16.87 -10.19
C GLU A 37 28.27 17.14 -11.38
N ASP A 38 27.95 18.16 -12.18
CA ASP A 38 28.71 18.55 -13.37
C ASP A 38 30.17 18.91 -13.06
N LYS A 39 30.47 19.33 -11.83
CA LYS A 39 31.80 19.73 -11.33
C LYS A 39 32.46 18.68 -10.45
N MET A 40 32.00 17.45 -10.46
CA MET A 40 32.56 16.37 -9.68
C MET A 40 34.06 16.16 -10.03
N ASP A 41 34.87 15.90 -8.99
CA ASP A 41 36.31 15.56 -9.21
C ASP A 41 36.44 14.31 -10.10
N PRO A 42 37.16 14.38 -11.23
CA PRO A 42 37.30 13.25 -12.15
C PRO A 42 37.82 11.97 -11.48
N ARG A 43 38.70 12.11 -10.47
CA ARG A 43 39.26 10.96 -9.75
C ARG A 43 38.19 10.21 -8.95
N LEU A 44 37.24 10.95 -8.34
CA LEU A 44 36.12 10.35 -7.65
C LEU A 44 35.17 9.68 -8.64
N LEU A 45 34.92 10.29 -9.78
CA LEU A 45 34.13 9.71 -10.85
C LEU A 45 34.72 8.38 -11.34
N ASP A 46 36.04 8.31 -11.53
CA ASP A 46 36.70 7.08 -11.97
C ASP A 46 36.60 5.96 -10.93
N ILE A 47 36.67 6.30 -9.64
CA ILE A 47 36.42 5.33 -8.56
C ILE A 47 34.96 4.80 -8.64
N LEU A 48 33.98 5.69 -8.80
CA LEU A 48 32.56 5.27 -8.91
C LEU A 48 32.31 4.39 -10.14
N LYS A 49 32.92 4.72 -11.28
CA LYS A 49 32.86 3.89 -12.49
C LYS A 49 33.36 2.48 -12.26
N MET A 50 34.53 2.36 -11.59
CA MET A 50 35.10 1.05 -11.28
C MET A 50 34.25 0.25 -10.29
N GLU A 51 33.82 0.88 -9.19
CA GLU A 51 33.05 0.21 -8.14
C GLU A 51 31.68 -0.25 -8.62
N PHE A 52 30.99 0.59 -9.40
CA PHE A 52 29.63 0.31 -9.89
C PHE A 52 29.60 -0.31 -11.28
N GLN A 53 30.75 -0.47 -11.95
CA GLN A 53 30.88 -1.03 -13.30
C GLN A 53 29.97 -0.33 -14.32
N VAL A 54 29.80 1.00 -14.18
CA VAL A 54 28.97 1.82 -15.09
C VAL A 54 29.79 2.35 -16.27
N HIS A 55 29.15 2.40 -17.44
CA HIS A 55 29.73 2.90 -18.67
C HIS A 55 29.31 4.34 -18.98
N GLY A 56 29.95 4.96 -19.97
CA GLY A 56 29.73 6.38 -20.28
C GLY A 56 28.28 6.77 -20.55
N ASP A 57 27.52 5.90 -21.19
CA ASP A 57 26.11 6.14 -21.55
C ASP A 57 25.15 6.08 -20.34
N ASP A 58 25.60 5.48 -19.24
CA ASP A 58 24.83 5.37 -18.00
C ASP A 58 25.15 6.50 -17.01
N ILE A 59 26.06 7.42 -17.36
CA ILE A 59 26.51 8.51 -16.48
C ILE A 59 25.94 9.84 -16.95
N PHE A 60 25.24 10.51 -16.04
CA PHE A 60 24.57 11.78 -16.29
C PHE A 60 25.16 12.88 -15.43
N PHE A 61 25.66 13.94 -16.07
CA PHE A 61 26.15 15.13 -15.38
C PHE A 61 25.02 16.12 -15.16
N ILE A 62 24.75 16.43 -13.91
CA ILE A 62 23.62 17.26 -13.50
C ILE A 62 24.14 18.60 -12.99
N ASN A 63 23.68 19.69 -13.60
CA ASN A 63 23.90 21.03 -13.11
C ASN A 63 22.73 21.45 -12.22
N GLY A 64 22.76 21.00 -10.96
CA GLY A 64 21.68 21.26 -10.01
C GLY A 64 21.60 20.18 -8.91
N PRO A 65 20.55 20.18 -8.11
CA PRO A 65 20.37 19.18 -7.06
C PRO A 65 20.20 17.77 -7.65
N LEU A 66 20.96 16.82 -7.13
CA LEU A 66 20.88 15.41 -7.54
C LEU A 66 19.61 14.73 -7.00
N ASP A 67 19.22 15.04 -5.77
CA ASP A 67 18.04 14.48 -5.15
C ASP A 67 16.90 15.52 -5.04
N LEU A 68 15.96 15.47 -5.98
CA LEU A 68 14.79 16.36 -5.98
C LEU A 68 13.76 15.97 -4.91
N THR A 69 13.88 14.81 -4.27
CA THR A 69 12.96 14.40 -3.19
C THR A 69 13.12 15.29 -1.95
N MET A 70 14.24 16.01 -1.83
CA MET A 70 14.43 17.04 -0.80
C MET A 70 13.31 18.10 -0.80
N LEU A 71 12.69 18.37 -1.96
CA LEU A 71 11.60 19.33 -2.08
C LEU A 71 10.37 18.93 -1.25
N MET A 72 10.17 17.64 -0.99
CA MET A 72 9.12 17.17 -0.07
C MET A 72 9.38 17.65 1.36
N LYS A 73 10.66 17.71 1.78
CA LYS A 73 11.05 18.25 3.09
C LYS A 73 10.85 19.76 3.14
N VAL A 74 11.19 20.48 2.05
CA VAL A 74 10.95 21.93 1.92
C VAL A 74 9.46 22.21 2.00
N TYR A 75 8.62 21.45 1.29
CA TYR A 75 7.16 21.56 1.39
C TYR A 75 6.63 21.31 2.81
N GLY A 76 7.29 20.46 3.58
CA GLY A 76 6.94 20.13 4.96
C GLY A 76 7.36 21.14 6.02
N ILE A 77 8.06 22.22 5.67
CA ILE A 77 8.52 23.22 6.65
C ILE A 77 7.32 23.93 7.29
N ASP A 78 7.32 24.01 8.62
CA ASP A 78 6.29 24.67 9.39
C ASP A 78 6.35 26.20 9.23
N GLY A 79 5.20 26.87 9.34
CA GLY A 79 5.10 28.33 9.27
C GLY A 79 4.98 28.88 7.85
N TYR A 80 4.88 28.02 6.84
CA TYR A 80 4.73 28.41 5.42
C TYR A 80 3.43 27.92 4.79
N ASP A 81 2.40 27.69 5.62
CA ASP A 81 1.12 27.13 5.15
C ASP A 81 0.38 28.06 4.17
N GLN A 82 0.65 29.39 4.23
CA GLN A 82 0.11 30.36 3.27
C GLN A 82 0.57 30.14 1.82
N PHE A 83 1.65 29.40 1.61
CA PHE A 83 2.18 29.07 0.28
C PHE A 83 1.79 27.65 -0.18
N LYS A 84 1.03 26.93 0.63
CA LYS A 84 0.55 25.58 0.31
C LYS A 84 -0.89 25.64 -0.18
N GLU A 85 -1.23 24.73 -1.07
CA GLU A 85 -2.63 24.55 -1.46
C GLU A 85 -3.47 24.13 -0.23
N PRO A 86 -4.70 24.66 -0.09
CA PRO A 86 -5.57 24.29 1.00
C PRO A 86 -5.87 22.79 0.97
N LYS A 87 -5.80 22.15 2.13
CA LYS A 87 -6.11 20.72 2.23
C LYS A 87 -7.54 20.47 1.80
N TYR A 88 -7.69 19.67 0.75
CA TYR A 88 -9.00 19.25 0.29
C TYR A 88 -9.70 18.40 1.34
N LYS A 89 -10.95 18.75 1.66
CA LYS A 89 -11.81 17.99 2.56
C LYS A 89 -12.89 17.28 1.73
N PRO A 90 -12.86 15.94 1.66
CA PRO A 90 -13.88 15.19 0.92
C PRO A 90 -15.28 15.48 1.44
N ALA A 91 -16.25 15.57 0.52
CA ALA A 91 -17.64 15.78 0.88
C ALA A 91 -18.24 14.55 1.54
N ALA A 92 -19.12 14.76 2.52
CA ALA A 92 -19.91 13.68 3.09
C ALA A 92 -20.84 13.07 2.03
N VAL A 93 -21.11 11.77 2.15
CA VAL A 93 -22.01 11.06 1.23
C VAL A 93 -23.46 11.15 1.75
N PRO A 94 -24.38 11.81 1.03
CA PRO A 94 -25.73 12.08 1.53
C PRO A 94 -26.51 10.82 1.92
N ALA A 95 -26.32 9.72 1.18
CA ALA A 95 -27.02 8.45 1.44
C ALA A 95 -26.70 7.85 2.81
N PHE A 96 -25.51 8.14 3.37
CA PHE A 96 -25.03 7.60 4.65
C PHE A 96 -25.04 8.62 5.80
N GLN A 97 -25.76 9.73 5.64
CA GLN A 97 -25.94 10.70 6.71
C GLN A 97 -27.01 10.22 7.74
N ASN A 98 -26.98 10.81 8.94
CA ASN A 98 -27.92 10.56 10.03
C ASN A 98 -27.86 9.14 10.61
N ASP A 99 -26.66 8.57 10.77
CA ASP A 99 -26.40 7.26 11.40
C ASP A 99 -27.25 6.10 10.82
N LYS A 100 -27.62 6.21 9.54
CA LYS A 100 -28.32 5.12 8.86
C LYS A 100 -27.45 3.87 8.80
N ASP A 101 -28.08 2.73 9.04
CA ASP A 101 -27.44 1.43 8.83
C ASP A 101 -27.03 1.26 7.38
N ILE A 102 -25.76 0.92 7.16
CA ILE A 102 -25.20 0.88 5.79
C ILE A 102 -25.81 -0.25 4.96
N PHE A 103 -26.14 -1.39 5.58
CA PHE A 103 -26.80 -2.50 4.91
C PHE A 103 -28.23 -2.16 4.50
N GLN A 104 -28.93 -1.37 5.32
CA GLN A 104 -30.25 -0.88 4.96
C GLN A 104 -30.19 0.04 3.74
N VAL A 105 -29.27 0.99 3.73
CA VAL A 105 -29.10 1.91 2.59
C VAL A 105 -28.78 1.14 1.30
N ILE A 106 -27.90 0.14 1.35
CA ILE A 106 -27.54 -0.68 0.19
C ILE A 106 -28.75 -1.51 -0.30
N ARG A 107 -29.63 -1.97 0.60
CA ARG A 107 -30.88 -2.67 0.20
C ARG A 107 -31.89 -1.74 -0.48
N GLU A 108 -31.88 -0.45 -0.16
CA GLU A 108 -32.75 0.56 -0.79
C GLU A 108 -32.31 0.89 -2.22
N GLY A 109 -31.06 0.67 -2.58
CA GLY A 109 -30.52 0.88 -3.92
C GLY A 109 -29.01 1.04 -3.97
N ASP A 110 -28.49 1.12 -5.17
CA ASP A 110 -27.05 1.31 -5.40
C ASP A 110 -26.59 2.69 -4.95
N VAL A 111 -25.41 2.76 -4.35
CA VAL A 111 -24.77 4.02 -3.96
C VAL A 111 -23.46 4.18 -4.69
N PHE A 112 -23.36 5.24 -5.52
CA PHE A 112 -22.15 5.60 -6.22
C PHE A 112 -21.28 6.53 -5.37
N LEU A 113 -19.98 6.21 -5.24
CA LEU A 113 -18.99 7.02 -4.53
C LEU A 113 -17.91 7.50 -5.50
N HIS A 114 -17.68 8.81 -5.54
CA HIS A 114 -16.67 9.42 -6.38
C HIS A 114 -15.45 9.88 -5.56
N HIS A 115 -14.48 9.00 -5.37
CA HIS A 115 -13.24 9.32 -4.70
C HIS A 115 -12.25 10.07 -5.61
N PRO A 116 -11.45 11.00 -5.08
CA PRO A 116 -11.31 11.42 -3.69
C PRO A 116 -12.30 12.51 -3.25
N TYR A 117 -13.24 12.91 -4.10
CA TYR A 117 -14.14 14.05 -3.85
C TYR A 117 -15.21 13.74 -2.80
N MET A 118 -15.63 12.50 -2.69
CA MET A 118 -16.47 11.98 -1.60
C MET A 118 -15.63 11.22 -0.58
N SER A 119 -16.08 11.26 0.70
CA SER A 119 -15.39 10.56 1.80
C SER A 119 -15.32 9.05 1.57
N PHE A 120 -14.18 8.46 1.94
CA PHE A 120 -13.98 7.02 1.96
C PHE A 120 -14.55 6.35 3.23
N ASP A 121 -14.99 7.13 4.22
CA ASP A 121 -15.51 6.63 5.49
C ASP A 121 -16.65 5.61 5.32
N PRO A 122 -17.61 5.76 4.38
CA PRO A 122 -18.65 4.75 4.17
C PRO A 122 -18.10 3.37 3.80
N VAL A 123 -17.03 3.31 3.01
CA VAL A 123 -16.38 2.03 2.65
C VAL A 123 -15.74 1.38 3.88
N VAL A 124 -15.05 2.18 4.70
CA VAL A 124 -14.46 1.71 5.96
C VAL A 124 -15.56 1.22 6.92
N ASN A 125 -16.64 1.98 7.04
CA ASN A 125 -17.76 1.63 7.91
C ASN A 125 -18.49 0.38 7.44
N PHE A 126 -18.62 0.18 6.13
CA PHE A 126 -19.18 -1.04 5.56
C PHE A 126 -18.42 -2.29 6.02
N VAL A 127 -17.11 -2.28 5.91
CA VAL A 127 -16.28 -3.41 6.37
C VAL A 127 -16.32 -3.57 7.89
N ARG A 128 -16.31 -2.45 8.64
CA ARG A 128 -16.44 -2.47 10.11
C ARG A 128 -17.76 -3.01 10.59
N GLN A 129 -18.88 -2.64 9.97
CA GLN A 129 -20.20 -3.17 10.30
C GLN A 129 -20.26 -4.65 9.93
N ALA A 130 -19.81 -5.03 8.73
CA ALA A 130 -19.73 -6.42 8.31
C ALA A 130 -18.92 -7.30 9.28
N ALA A 131 -17.84 -6.77 9.86
CA ALA A 131 -17.05 -7.49 10.84
C ALA A 131 -17.80 -7.81 12.15
N LYS A 132 -18.80 -7.00 12.51
CA LYS A 132 -19.56 -7.11 13.77
C LYS A 132 -20.95 -7.71 13.62
N ASP A 133 -21.57 -7.56 12.46
CA ASP A 133 -22.93 -8.00 12.19
C ASP A 133 -23.02 -9.54 12.24
N PRO A 134 -23.85 -10.13 13.10
CA PRO A 134 -23.98 -11.58 13.23
C PRO A 134 -24.52 -12.27 11.97
N ASP A 135 -25.27 -11.56 11.14
CA ASP A 135 -25.84 -12.09 9.90
C ASP A 135 -24.83 -12.15 8.75
N VAL A 136 -23.69 -11.49 8.89
CA VAL A 136 -22.59 -11.58 7.91
C VAL A 136 -21.75 -12.82 8.18
N LEU A 137 -21.76 -13.76 7.26
CA LEU A 137 -21.06 -15.04 7.38
C LEU A 137 -19.63 -14.98 6.86
N ALA A 138 -19.40 -14.20 5.79
CA ALA A 138 -18.11 -14.15 5.11
C ALA A 138 -17.82 -12.76 4.52
N ILE A 139 -16.52 -12.44 4.43
CA ILE A 139 -16.01 -11.27 3.73
C ILE A 139 -14.97 -11.72 2.69
N LYS A 140 -15.11 -11.24 1.46
CA LYS A 140 -14.12 -11.41 0.40
C LYS A 140 -13.62 -10.04 -0.04
N GLN A 141 -12.33 -9.79 0.07
CA GLN A 141 -11.73 -8.48 -0.15
C GLN A 141 -10.46 -8.59 -0.99
N THR A 142 -10.32 -7.73 -1.99
CA THR A 142 -9.06 -7.53 -2.72
C THR A 142 -8.34 -6.31 -2.18
N LEU A 143 -7.04 -6.43 -1.94
CA LEU A 143 -6.17 -5.35 -1.47
C LEU A 143 -5.03 -5.17 -2.45
N TYR A 144 -4.95 -3.98 -3.06
CA TYR A 144 -3.88 -3.62 -3.98
C TYR A 144 -2.83 -2.74 -3.29
N ARG A 145 -3.23 -1.54 -2.86
CA ARG A 145 -2.40 -0.62 -2.07
C ARG A 145 -3.12 -0.28 -0.78
N VAL A 146 -2.46 -0.53 0.31
CA VAL A 146 -3.03 -0.29 1.63
C VAL A 146 -2.06 0.59 2.40
N SER A 147 -2.47 1.85 2.63
CA SER A 147 -1.69 2.78 3.46
C SER A 147 -1.48 2.22 4.86
N GLY A 148 -0.38 2.63 5.50
CA GLY A 148 -0.07 2.23 6.89
C GLY A 148 -1.25 2.50 7.84
N ASN A 149 -1.45 1.65 8.82
CA ASN A 149 -2.57 1.70 9.79
C ASN A 149 -3.96 1.73 9.15
N SER A 150 -4.15 0.99 8.07
CA SER A 150 -5.43 0.94 7.39
C SER A 150 -6.55 0.41 8.28
N PRO A 151 -7.65 1.15 8.45
CA PRO A 151 -8.81 0.69 9.20
C PRO A 151 -9.51 -0.51 8.56
N ILE A 152 -9.30 -0.74 7.25
CA ILE A 152 -9.81 -1.92 6.54
C ILE A 152 -9.09 -3.18 7.04
N ILE A 153 -7.76 -3.16 7.15
CA ILE A 153 -6.97 -4.30 7.66
C ILE A 153 -7.42 -4.68 9.07
N ALA A 154 -7.58 -3.68 9.95
CA ALA A 154 -8.05 -3.91 11.32
C ALA A 154 -9.47 -4.52 11.35
N ALA A 155 -10.37 -4.05 10.49
CA ALA A 155 -11.73 -4.58 10.40
C ALA A 155 -11.78 -6.02 9.87
N LEU A 156 -10.94 -6.37 8.88
CA LEU A 156 -10.84 -7.73 8.35
C LEU A 156 -10.27 -8.70 9.40
N ALA A 157 -9.24 -8.29 10.14
CA ALA A 157 -8.70 -9.06 11.25
C ALA A 157 -9.77 -9.30 12.33
N GLN A 158 -10.49 -8.25 12.74
CA GLN A 158 -11.59 -8.37 13.70
C GLN A 158 -12.71 -9.29 13.21
N ALA A 159 -13.03 -9.27 11.91
CA ALA A 159 -14.03 -10.16 11.35
C ALA A 159 -13.64 -11.64 11.50
N ALA A 160 -12.37 -11.97 11.22
CA ALA A 160 -11.86 -13.33 11.41
C ALA A 160 -11.84 -13.75 12.87
N GLU A 161 -11.41 -12.87 13.79
CA GLU A 161 -11.46 -13.08 15.24
C GLU A 161 -12.91 -13.30 15.74
N ASN A 162 -13.90 -12.65 15.12
CA ASN A 162 -15.32 -12.86 15.39
C ASN A 162 -15.89 -14.15 14.75
N GLY A 163 -15.03 -15.01 14.19
CA GLY A 163 -15.42 -16.31 13.62
C GLY A 163 -15.98 -16.26 12.20
N LYS A 164 -15.88 -15.13 11.49
CA LYS A 164 -16.34 -15.02 10.10
C LYS A 164 -15.30 -15.62 9.14
N GLN A 165 -15.78 -16.10 8.00
CA GLN A 165 -14.89 -16.52 6.92
C GLN A 165 -14.37 -15.28 6.18
N VAL A 166 -13.07 -14.99 6.33
CA VAL A 166 -12.45 -13.84 5.67
C VAL A 166 -11.43 -14.33 4.65
N SER A 167 -11.68 -14.05 3.37
CA SER A 167 -10.76 -14.35 2.27
C SER A 167 -10.24 -13.05 1.68
N VAL A 168 -8.92 -12.89 1.66
CA VAL A 168 -8.27 -11.65 1.20
C VAL A 168 -7.27 -11.96 0.10
N LEU A 169 -7.50 -11.35 -1.07
CA LEU A 169 -6.52 -11.35 -2.16
C LEU A 169 -5.60 -10.15 -1.99
N VAL A 170 -4.29 -10.39 -1.79
CA VAL A 170 -3.30 -9.33 -1.59
C VAL A 170 -2.32 -9.30 -2.75
N GLU A 171 -2.26 -8.16 -3.48
CA GLU A 171 -1.25 -7.93 -4.52
C GLU A 171 0.12 -7.67 -3.87
N LEU A 172 0.98 -8.69 -3.83
CA LEU A 172 2.29 -8.59 -3.18
C LEU A 172 3.28 -7.69 -3.94
N LYS A 173 3.14 -7.59 -5.28
CA LYS A 173 4.00 -6.75 -6.12
C LYS A 173 3.38 -5.38 -6.43
N ALA A 174 2.47 -4.90 -5.59
CA ALA A 174 1.93 -3.55 -5.72
C ALA A 174 3.07 -2.53 -5.62
N ARG A 175 3.37 -1.85 -6.73
CA ARG A 175 4.53 -0.95 -6.87
C ARG A 175 4.58 0.09 -5.76
N PHE A 176 5.69 0.18 -5.06
CA PHE A 176 6.01 1.01 -3.90
C PHE A 176 5.40 0.54 -2.56
N ASP A 177 4.56 -0.50 -2.55
CA ASP A 177 3.91 -0.99 -1.33
C ASP A 177 4.23 -2.47 -1.03
N GLU A 178 5.22 -3.05 -1.73
CA GLU A 178 5.55 -4.48 -1.64
C GLU A 178 5.85 -4.91 -0.20
N GLU A 179 6.67 -4.14 0.52
CA GLU A 179 7.03 -4.46 1.91
C GLU A 179 5.82 -4.37 2.84
N ASN A 180 5.01 -3.32 2.70
CA ASN A 180 3.80 -3.13 3.49
C ASN A 180 2.80 -4.25 3.24
N ASN A 181 2.57 -4.62 1.98
CA ASN A 181 1.62 -5.67 1.63
C ASN A 181 2.05 -7.04 2.18
N ILE A 182 3.35 -7.33 2.23
CA ILE A 182 3.88 -8.53 2.91
C ILE A 182 3.57 -8.50 4.41
N VAL A 183 3.73 -7.35 5.07
CA VAL A 183 3.42 -7.19 6.50
C VAL A 183 1.93 -7.40 6.75
N TRP A 184 1.07 -6.79 5.95
CA TRP A 184 -0.38 -6.92 6.07
C TRP A 184 -0.87 -8.35 5.80
N ALA A 185 -0.34 -9.02 4.78
CA ALA A 185 -0.65 -10.41 4.51
C ALA A 185 -0.36 -11.30 5.72
N LYS A 186 0.83 -11.15 6.34
CA LYS A 186 1.20 -11.90 7.57
C LYS A 186 0.28 -11.58 8.75
N MET A 187 -0.09 -10.31 8.92
CA MET A 187 -0.99 -9.88 10.00
C MET A 187 -2.38 -10.50 9.84
N LEU A 188 -2.94 -10.46 8.62
CA LEU A 188 -4.24 -11.05 8.31
C LEU A 188 -4.25 -12.58 8.51
N GLU A 189 -3.21 -13.28 8.05
CA GLU A 189 -3.07 -14.73 8.30
C GLU A 189 -3.04 -15.04 9.80
N LYS A 190 -2.27 -14.27 10.57
CA LYS A 190 -2.18 -14.44 12.03
C LYS A 190 -3.54 -14.25 12.73
N ALA A 191 -4.38 -13.37 12.20
CA ALA A 191 -5.74 -13.13 12.69
C ALA A 191 -6.75 -14.23 12.25
N GLY A 192 -6.33 -15.17 11.38
CA GLY A 192 -7.18 -16.26 10.90
C GLY A 192 -7.84 -16.02 9.55
N CYS A 193 -7.44 -14.96 8.82
CA CYS A 193 -7.90 -14.74 7.45
C CYS A 193 -7.24 -15.75 6.48
N HIS A 194 -7.99 -16.16 5.46
CA HIS A 194 -7.43 -16.86 4.31
C HIS A 194 -6.87 -15.84 3.32
N VAL A 195 -5.54 -15.76 3.22
CA VAL A 195 -4.84 -14.83 2.32
C VAL A 195 -4.39 -15.57 1.06
N ILE A 196 -4.68 -14.96 -0.10
CA ILE A 196 -4.38 -15.47 -1.43
C ILE A 196 -3.43 -14.51 -2.13
#